data_22af4d2b92dff236f7d661d11b72aaf3
#
_entry.id   22af4d2b92dff236f7d661d11b72aaf3
#
_cell.length_a   1.000
_cell.length_b   1.000
_cell.length_c   1.000
_cell.angle_alpha   90.00
_cell.angle_beta   90.00
_cell.angle_gamma   90.00
#
_symmetry.space_group_name_H-M   'P 1'
#
loop_
_entity.id
_entity.type
_entity.pdbx_description
1 polymer ?
#
loop_
_entity_poly.entity_id
_entity_poly.type
_entity_poly.pdbx_seq_one_letter_code
_entity_poly.pdbx_strand_id
1 'polypeptide(L)'
;MSAHPSHGLTTRRTLLGIMLGSLLARPSAALGQAAKESRIGLLTERALAPEYIQALRRGLAALGMAEGWDYTIVQRSAEGDLERLPGLAAELVDSGVTVIVTGVGSPAALAAKKATATVPIVFVTGGDPVDFGIVSNRKKPGENITGLGGGIVAIQERLEMLREIAPSTKRVAFLRNLSNPIHEKLFKAVQREGARLGLELREVPVLAPADLDAAFGVMRSKGCDALFVPGDATFSRERDVLVRRAASFKFPA
;
A
#
# COMPACT_ATOMS: atom_id res chain seq x y z
N MET A 1 35.09 36.68 -82.54
CA MET A 1 33.89 35.88 -82.91
C MET A 1 33.45 35.16 -81.62
N SER A 2 32.51 35.74 -80.94
CA SER A 2 32.10 35.34 -79.61
C SER A 2 30.63 34.92 -79.67
N ALA A 3 30.34 33.70 -79.22
CA ALA A 3 28.98 33.22 -79.08
C ALA A 3 28.64 33.20 -77.56
N HIS A 4 27.64 33.96 -77.17
CA HIS A 4 27.01 33.91 -75.86
C HIS A 4 26.01 32.78 -75.82
N PRO A 5 25.93 32.03 -74.72
CA PRO A 5 24.80 31.17 -74.43
C PRO A 5 23.72 31.91 -73.59
N SER A 6 22.50 31.79 -74.05
CA SER A 6 21.27 32.29 -73.45
C SER A 6 20.93 31.51 -72.15
N HIS A 7 20.81 32.22 -71.05
CA HIS A 7 20.26 31.68 -69.79
C HIS A 7 18.74 31.59 -69.90
N GLY A 8 18.22 30.35 -69.78
CA GLY A 8 16.81 30.08 -69.71
C GLY A 8 16.28 30.48 -68.32
N LEU A 9 15.28 31.33 -68.31
CA LEU A 9 14.46 31.70 -67.12
C LEU A 9 13.61 30.50 -66.66
N THR A 10 14.12 29.75 -65.76
CA THR A 10 13.32 28.73 -65.04
C THR A 10 12.39 29.44 -64.05
N THR A 11 11.13 29.38 -64.36
CA THR A 11 10.03 30.13 -63.79
C THR A 11 9.86 29.91 -62.30
N ARG A 12 9.86 31.02 -61.57
CA ARG A 12 9.50 31.13 -60.16
C ARG A 12 8.10 30.53 -59.79
N ARG A 13 7.33 30.10 -60.75
CA ARG A 13 5.99 29.52 -60.63
C ARG A 13 6.00 28.05 -60.19
N THR A 14 7.04 27.30 -60.43
CA THR A 14 7.14 25.88 -60.15
C THR A 14 7.55 25.63 -58.67
N LEU A 15 8.23 26.60 -58.03
CA LEU A 15 8.65 26.49 -56.63
C LEU A 15 7.53 26.84 -55.62
N LEU A 16 6.52 27.63 -56.03
CA LEU A 16 5.37 27.95 -55.16
C LEU A 16 4.32 26.83 -55.10
N GLY A 17 4.28 25.95 -56.10
CA GLY A 17 3.35 24.81 -56.11
C GLY A 17 3.76 23.67 -55.17
N ILE A 18 5.04 23.54 -54.82
CA ILE A 18 5.56 22.47 -53.97
C ILE A 18 5.49 22.86 -52.48
N MET A 19 5.47 24.15 -52.14
CA MET A 19 5.36 24.59 -50.74
C MET A 19 3.92 24.66 -50.22
N LEU A 20 2.89 24.69 -51.08
CA LEU A 20 1.49 24.68 -50.60
C LEU A 20 0.94 23.26 -50.40
N GLY A 21 1.59 22.23 -50.92
CA GLY A 21 1.17 20.83 -50.75
C GLY A 21 1.60 20.20 -49.44
N SER A 22 2.61 20.74 -48.75
CA SER A 22 3.14 20.18 -47.49
C SER A 22 2.49 20.70 -46.22
N LEU A 23 1.58 21.68 -46.29
CA LEU A 23 0.88 22.21 -45.13
C LEU A 23 -0.45 21.47 -44.81
N LEU A 24 -0.85 20.49 -45.62
CA LEU A 24 -2.09 19.71 -45.40
C LEU A 24 -1.84 18.27 -44.99
N ALA A 25 -0.57 17.84 -44.90
CA ALA A 25 -0.24 16.60 -44.24
C ALA A 25 -0.20 16.83 -42.71
N ARG A 26 -1.38 16.98 -42.09
CA ARG A 26 -1.52 16.72 -40.67
C ARG A 26 -1.07 15.27 -40.46
N PRO A 27 -0.09 15.00 -39.57
CA PRO A 27 0.17 13.63 -39.18
C PRO A 27 -1.08 13.10 -38.45
N SER A 28 -1.92 12.37 -39.19
CA SER A 28 -3.06 11.62 -38.63
C SER A 28 -2.60 10.44 -37.77
N ALA A 29 -1.38 10.46 -37.28
CA ALA A 29 -0.77 9.41 -36.48
C ALA A 29 -0.80 9.70 -34.97
N ALA A 30 -1.71 10.58 -34.53
CA ALA A 30 -1.96 10.77 -33.10
C ALA A 30 -3.46 10.67 -32.77
N LEU A 31 -4.19 9.82 -33.48
CA LEU A 31 -5.33 9.19 -32.83
C LEU A 31 -4.73 8.19 -31.85
N GLY A 32 -4.44 8.71 -30.64
CA GLY A 32 -3.92 7.91 -29.56
C GLY A 32 -4.75 6.64 -29.47
N GLN A 33 -4.07 5.50 -29.40
CA GLN A 33 -4.67 4.34 -28.78
C GLN A 33 -5.41 4.88 -27.56
N ALA A 34 -6.74 4.79 -27.56
CA ALA A 34 -7.53 5.10 -26.38
C ALA A 34 -6.85 4.35 -25.25
N ALA A 35 -6.25 5.09 -24.33
CA ALA A 35 -5.51 4.49 -23.25
C ALA A 35 -6.49 3.54 -22.59
N LYS A 36 -6.21 2.24 -22.66
CA LYS A 36 -7.10 1.22 -22.13
C LYS A 36 -7.31 1.60 -20.67
N GLU A 37 -8.55 1.90 -20.30
CA GLU A 37 -8.91 2.26 -18.95
C GLU A 37 -8.26 1.31 -17.96
N SER A 38 -7.46 1.83 -17.03
CA SER A 38 -6.76 1.02 -16.06
C SER A 38 -7.76 0.51 -15.02
N ARG A 39 -7.77 -0.78 -14.76
CA ARG A 39 -8.61 -1.36 -13.71
C ARG A 39 -7.76 -1.64 -12.48
N ILE A 40 -7.94 -0.85 -11.44
CA ILE A 40 -7.21 -0.98 -10.17
C ILE A 40 -7.98 -1.94 -9.28
N GLY A 41 -7.44 -3.13 -9.04
CA GLY A 41 -7.98 -4.06 -8.05
C GLY A 41 -7.55 -3.64 -6.65
N LEU A 42 -8.48 -3.42 -5.75
CA LEU A 42 -8.19 -3.14 -4.35
C LEU A 42 -8.55 -4.37 -3.51
N LEU A 43 -7.53 -5.05 -2.98
CA LEU A 43 -7.69 -6.22 -2.12
C LEU A 43 -7.42 -5.85 -0.66
N THR A 44 -8.38 -6.12 0.22
CA THR A 44 -8.30 -5.71 1.62
C THR A 44 -8.73 -6.82 2.58
N GLU A 45 -8.15 -6.83 3.77
CA GLU A 45 -8.51 -7.78 4.83
C GLU A 45 -9.87 -7.42 5.46
N ARG A 46 -10.16 -6.12 5.52
CA ARG A 46 -11.45 -5.54 5.93
C ARG A 46 -11.76 -4.35 5.04
N ALA A 47 -13.02 -3.96 4.97
CA ALA A 47 -13.40 -2.73 4.28
C ALA A 47 -12.55 -1.56 4.80
N LEU A 48 -11.92 -0.83 3.88
CA LEU A 48 -11.17 0.37 4.23
C LEU A 48 -12.13 1.49 4.63
N ALA A 49 -11.71 2.29 5.58
CA ALA A 49 -12.41 3.53 5.86
C ALA A 49 -12.36 4.46 4.63
N PRO A 50 -13.44 5.23 4.38
CA PRO A 50 -13.56 6.05 3.16
C PRO A 50 -12.38 7.00 2.92
N GLU A 51 -11.75 7.49 3.98
CA GLU A 51 -10.60 8.39 3.89
C GLU A 51 -9.37 7.78 3.19
N TYR A 52 -9.15 6.47 3.32
CA TYR A 52 -8.04 5.79 2.63
C TYR A 52 -8.29 5.70 1.12
N ILE A 53 -9.54 5.37 0.72
CA ILE A 53 -9.92 5.33 -0.69
C ILE A 53 -9.86 6.73 -1.30
N GLN A 54 -10.31 7.75 -0.57
CA GLN A 54 -10.20 9.14 -0.99
C GLN A 54 -8.73 9.60 -1.09
N ALA A 55 -7.85 9.13 -0.20
CA ALA A 55 -6.42 9.42 -0.29
C ALA A 55 -5.79 8.83 -1.56
N LEU A 56 -6.15 7.59 -1.92
CA LEU A 56 -5.73 6.97 -3.18
C LEU A 56 -6.23 7.81 -4.38
N ARG A 57 -7.51 8.18 -4.40
CA ARG A 57 -8.10 9.02 -5.45
C ARG A 57 -7.40 10.38 -5.57
N ARG A 58 -7.13 11.04 -4.44
CA ARG A 58 -6.37 12.32 -4.45
C ARG A 58 -4.95 12.14 -5.00
N GLY A 59 -4.28 11.06 -4.64
CA GLY A 59 -2.94 10.76 -5.17
C GLY A 59 -2.95 10.56 -6.68
N LEU A 60 -3.92 9.81 -7.21
CA LEU A 60 -4.08 9.61 -8.65
C LEU A 60 -4.47 10.91 -9.37
N ALA A 61 -5.37 11.70 -8.79
CA ALA A 61 -5.76 13.00 -9.34
C ALA A 61 -4.59 13.99 -9.40
N ALA A 62 -3.68 13.97 -8.40
CA ALA A 62 -2.47 14.79 -8.42
C ALA A 62 -1.50 14.40 -9.57
N LEU A 63 -1.63 13.18 -10.10
CA LEU A 63 -0.92 12.70 -11.28
C LEU A 63 -1.70 12.93 -12.59
N GLY A 64 -2.83 13.66 -12.53
CA GLY A 64 -3.66 13.96 -13.68
C GLY A 64 -4.62 12.84 -14.09
N MET A 65 -4.80 11.80 -13.27
CA MET A 65 -5.67 10.68 -13.56
C MET A 65 -7.07 10.89 -12.96
N ALA A 66 -8.12 10.67 -13.75
CA ALA A 66 -9.52 10.81 -13.36
C ALA A 66 -10.23 9.44 -13.34
N GLU A 67 -10.94 9.13 -12.24
CA GLU A 67 -11.75 7.91 -12.12
C GLU A 67 -12.90 7.94 -13.13
N GLY A 68 -13.14 6.82 -13.81
CA GLY A 68 -14.15 6.67 -14.86
C GLY A 68 -13.66 7.08 -16.26
N TRP A 69 -12.45 7.66 -16.38
CA TRP A 69 -11.81 7.99 -17.66
C TRP A 69 -10.46 7.28 -17.82
N ASP A 70 -9.58 7.45 -16.84
CA ASP A 70 -8.23 6.87 -16.90
C ASP A 70 -8.18 5.56 -16.12
N TYR A 71 -9.01 5.42 -15.09
CA TYR A 71 -9.07 4.20 -14.27
C TYR A 71 -10.43 3.97 -13.62
N THR A 72 -10.68 2.71 -13.26
CA THR A 72 -11.76 2.28 -12.34
C THR A 72 -11.18 1.51 -11.16
N ILE A 73 -11.88 1.49 -10.02
CA ILE A 73 -11.50 0.73 -8.83
C ILE A 73 -12.45 -0.45 -8.64
N VAL A 74 -11.89 -1.67 -8.66
CA VAL A 74 -12.60 -2.92 -8.35
C VAL A 74 -12.20 -3.38 -6.96
N GLN A 75 -13.12 -3.33 -6.00
CA GLN A 75 -12.83 -3.64 -4.61
C GLN A 75 -13.20 -5.08 -4.27
N ARG A 76 -12.34 -5.74 -3.47
CA ARG A 76 -12.61 -7.02 -2.81
C ARG A 76 -12.13 -6.94 -1.37
N SER A 77 -13.01 -7.23 -0.44
CA SER A 77 -12.73 -7.25 0.99
C SER A 77 -13.03 -8.62 1.58
N ALA A 78 -12.13 -9.11 2.40
CA ALA A 78 -12.32 -10.36 3.13
C ALA A 78 -13.27 -10.25 4.32
N GLU A 79 -13.67 -9.02 4.69
CA GLU A 79 -14.54 -8.69 5.82
C GLU A 79 -14.06 -9.30 7.16
N GLY A 80 -12.73 -9.47 7.27
CA GLY A 80 -12.05 -10.01 8.45
C GLY A 80 -11.85 -11.52 8.44
N ASP A 81 -12.42 -12.23 7.49
CA ASP A 81 -12.17 -13.65 7.24
C ASP A 81 -11.01 -13.80 6.25
N LEU A 82 -9.79 -13.94 6.79
CA LEU A 82 -8.57 -13.99 5.99
C LEU A 82 -8.49 -15.21 5.06
N GLU A 83 -9.23 -16.27 5.34
CA GLU A 83 -9.29 -17.47 4.49
C GLU A 83 -9.94 -17.17 3.11
N ARG A 84 -10.69 -16.08 3.00
CA ARG A 84 -11.28 -15.64 1.74
C ARG A 84 -10.28 -14.94 0.80
N LEU A 85 -9.16 -14.43 1.33
CA LEU A 85 -8.21 -13.63 0.56
C LEU A 85 -7.68 -14.32 -0.70
N PRO A 86 -7.31 -15.62 -0.69
CA PRO A 86 -6.83 -16.28 -1.90
C PRO A 86 -7.88 -16.30 -3.03
N GLY A 87 -9.14 -16.60 -2.72
CA GLY A 87 -10.23 -16.58 -3.69
C GLY A 87 -10.50 -15.17 -4.24
N LEU A 88 -10.54 -14.16 -3.36
CA LEU A 88 -10.74 -12.76 -3.75
C LEU A 88 -9.59 -12.20 -4.60
N ALA A 89 -8.36 -12.63 -4.34
CA ALA A 89 -7.21 -12.28 -5.15
C ALA A 89 -7.32 -12.89 -6.57
N ALA A 90 -7.72 -14.16 -6.67
CA ALA A 90 -7.96 -14.82 -7.95
C ALA A 90 -9.10 -14.13 -8.74
N GLU A 91 -10.22 -13.80 -8.09
CA GLU A 91 -11.31 -13.04 -8.72
C GLU A 91 -10.84 -11.70 -9.30
N LEU A 92 -9.96 -10.97 -8.61
CA LEU A 92 -9.39 -9.72 -9.15
C LEU A 92 -8.57 -9.99 -10.41
N VAL A 93 -7.70 -11.00 -10.40
CA VAL A 93 -6.90 -11.39 -11.56
C VAL A 93 -7.80 -11.76 -12.74
N ASP A 94 -8.80 -12.63 -12.51
CA ASP A 94 -9.73 -13.10 -13.54
C ASP A 94 -10.60 -11.97 -14.09
N SER A 95 -10.89 -10.94 -13.28
CA SER A 95 -11.62 -9.76 -13.74
C SER A 95 -10.80 -8.85 -14.65
N GLY A 96 -9.52 -9.15 -14.89
CA GLY A 96 -8.66 -8.41 -15.81
C GLY A 96 -8.20 -7.06 -15.25
N VAL A 97 -7.92 -6.97 -13.93
CA VAL A 97 -7.29 -5.77 -13.34
C VAL A 97 -5.89 -5.58 -13.89
N THR A 98 -5.48 -4.33 -14.07
CA THR A 98 -4.16 -3.96 -14.60
C THR A 98 -3.11 -3.80 -13.50
N VAL A 99 -3.56 -3.62 -12.26
CA VAL A 99 -2.72 -3.55 -11.06
C VAL A 99 -3.56 -3.95 -9.85
N ILE A 100 -2.93 -4.61 -8.88
CA ILE A 100 -3.56 -4.89 -7.58
C ILE A 100 -2.92 -3.98 -6.53
N VAL A 101 -3.73 -3.20 -5.82
CA VAL A 101 -3.32 -2.45 -4.63
C VAL A 101 -3.85 -3.20 -3.41
N THR A 102 -2.99 -3.48 -2.42
CA THR A 102 -3.47 -4.09 -1.19
C THR A 102 -3.65 -3.05 -0.10
N GLY A 103 -4.65 -3.25 0.75
CA GLY A 103 -4.85 -2.44 1.94
C GLY A 103 -3.72 -2.62 2.95
N VAL A 104 -3.82 -1.91 4.06
CA VAL A 104 -2.86 -1.99 5.17
C VAL A 104 -2.92 -3.38 5.80
N GLY A 105 -1.96 -4.24 5.44
CA GLY A 105 -1.86 -5.58 5.98
C GLY A 105 -1.03 -6.52 5.10
N SER A 106 -0.35 -7.46 5.74
CA SER A 106 0.50 -8.41 5.05
C SER A 106 -0.25 -9.61 4.43
N PRO A 107 -1.34 -10.13 5.02
CA PRO A 107 -2.11 -11.23 4.45
C PRO A 107 -2.64 -10.95 3.04
N ALA A 108 -3.20 -9.75 2.80
CA ALA A 108 -3.70 -9.38 1.48
C ALA A 108 -2.57 -9.31 0.43
N ALA A 109 -1.40 -8.77 0.81
CA ALA A 109 -0.22 -8.73 -0.07
C ALA A 109 0.29 -10.13 -0.42
N LEU A 110 0.33 -11.04 0.55
CA LEU A 110 0.74 -12.43 0.34
C LEU A 110 -0.27 -13.20 -0.53
N ALA A 111 -1.56 -12.96 -0.36
CA ALA A 111 -2.60 -13.56 -1.19
C ALA A 111 -2.50 -13.08 -2.64
N ALA A 112 -2.34 -11.76 -2.86
CA ALA A 112 -2.14 -11.20 -4.19
C ALA A 112 -0.87 -11.77 -4.87
N LYS A 113 0.25 -11.85 -4.13
CA LYS A 113 1.51 -12.42 -4.64
C LYS A 113 1.36 -13.88 -5.08
N LYS A 114 0.58 -14.67 -4.36
CA LYS A 114 0.30 -16.07 -4.73
C LYS A 114 -0.63 -16.20 -5.93
N ALA A 115 -1.55 -15.25 -6.12
CA ALA A 115 -2.56 -15.30 -7.18
C ALA A 115 -2.00 -14.95 -8.56
N THR A 116 -0.93 -14.15 -8.66
CA THR A 116 -0.37 -13.74 -9.95
C THR A 116 1.12 -13.47 -9.90
N ALA A 117 1.81 -13.84 -10.98
CA ALA A 117 3.21 -13.49 -11.22
C ALA A 117 3.37 -12.36 -12.26
N THR A 118 2.26 -11.90 -12.86
CA THR A 118 2.31 -10.97 -14.00
C THR A 118 1.58 -9.65 -13.74
N VAL A 119 0.45 -9.67 -13.04
CA VAL A 119 -0.26 -8.43 -12.67
C VAL A 119 0.57 -7.69 -11.63
N PRO A 120 0.95 -6.43 -11.86
CA PRO A 120 1.68 -5.62 -10.87
C PRO A 120 0.93 -5.52 -9.53
N ILE A 121 1.67 -5.60 -8.43
CA ILE A 121 1.11 -5.51 -7.08
C ILE A 121 1.79 -4.37 -6.34
N VAL A 122 0.99 -3.47 -5.75
CA VAL A 122 1.44 -2.40 -4.86
C VAL A 122 0.90 -2.67 -3.46
N PHE A 123 1.79 -2.99 -2.53
CA PHE A 123 1.38 -3.29 -1.15
C PHE A 123 1.65 -2.15 -0.18
N VAL A 124 0.88 -2.12 0.91
CA VAL A 124 1.16 -1.34 2.12
C VAL A 124 1.16 -2.30 3.31
N THR A 125 2.23 -2.31 4.10
CA THR A 125 2.32 -3.13 5.31
C THR A 125 2.95 -2.37 6.46
N GLY A 126 2.48 -2.62 7.68
CA GLY A 126 3.04 -2.01 8.89
C GLY A 126 4.35 -2.67 9.36
N GLY A 127 4.70 -3.83 8.83
CA GLY A 127 5.91 -4.57 9.20
C GLY A 127 6.94 -4.62 8.08
N ASP A 128 8.01 -5.37 8.33
CA ASP A 128 9.06 -5.58 7.35
C ASP A 128 8.59 -6.51 6.24
N PRO A 129 8.55 -6.06 4.97
CA PRO A 129 8.09 -6.89 3.88
C PRO A 129 9.01 -8.09 3.59
N VAL A 130 10.29 -8.04 3.98
CA VAL A 130 11.22 -9.18 3.85
C VAL A 130 10.94 -10.22 4.93
N ASP A 131 10.82 -9.79 6.18
CA ASP A 131 10.50 -10.69 7.30
C ASP A 131 9.17 -11.42 7.08
N PHE A 132 8.22 -10.76 6.42
CA PHE A 132 6.91 -11.34 6.10
C PHE A 132 6.89 -12.16 4.80
N GLY A 133 7.99 -12.19 4.04
CA GLY A 133 8.10 -12.94 2.81
C GLY A 133 7.33 -12.32 1.63
N ILE A 134 6.95 -11.05 1.74
CA ILE A 134 6.29 -10.31 0.65
C ILE A 134 7.30 -10.05 -0.47
N VAL A 135 8.50 -9.61 -0.12
CA VAL A 135 9.61 -9.38 -1.05
C VAL A 135 10.89 -10.03 -0.54
N SER A 136 11.85 -10.30 -1.42
CA SER A 136 13.15 -10.85 -1.05
C SER A 136 14.17 -9.77 -0.63
N ASN A 137 13.97 -8.55 -1.09
CA ASN A 137 14.86 -7.42 -0.83
C ASN A 137 14.07 -6.11 -0.81
N ARG A 138 14.31 -5.26 0.21
CA ARG A 138 13.61 -3.96 0.37
C ARG A 138 13.93 -2.96 -0.74
N LYS A 139 15.20 -2.89 -1.18
CA LYS A 139 15.66 -1.91 -2.17
C LYS A 139 15.39 -2.37 -3.60
N LYS A 140 15.34 -3.68 -3.81
CA LYS A 140 15.07 -4.31 -5.10
C LYS A 140 14.08 -5.45 -4.87
N PRO A 141 12.78 -5.14 -4.75
CA PRO A 141 11.76 -6.15 -4.47
C PRO A 141 11.81 -7.33 -5.43
N GLY A 142 12.16 -7.07 -6.69
CA GLY A 142 12.10 -8.07 -7.77
C GLY A 142 10.67 -8.45 -8.08
N GLU A 143 10.47 -9.39 -9.01
CA GLU A 143 9.13 -9.89 -9.35
C GLU A 143 8.15 -8.76 -9.74
N ASN A 144 6.85 -9.03 -9.68
CA ASN A 144 5.77 -8.10 -10.02
C ASN A 144 5.22 -7.32 -8.81
N ILE A 145 5.97 -7.25 -7.71
CA ILE A 145 5.46 -6.68 -6.44
C ILE A 145 6.39 -5.58 -5.90
N THR A 146 5.80 -4.46 -5.51
CA THR A 146 6.47 -3.33 -4.85
C THR A 146 5.53 -2.69 -3.84
N GLY A 147 6.03 -1.80 -2.98
CA GLY A 147 5.15 -1.12 -2.04
C GLY A 147 5.86 -0.41 -0.91
N LEU A 148 5.08 -0.07 0.09
CA LEU A 148 5.51 0.60 1.30
C LEU A 148 5.43 -0.37 2.47
N GLY A 149 6.51 -0.45 3.26
CA GLY A 149 6.54 -1.27 4.47
C GLY A 149 7.29 -0.57 5.59
N GLY A 150 6.79 -0.71 6.82
CA GLY A 150 7.55 -0.43 8.01
C GLY A 150 8.61 -1.52 8.19
N GLY A 151 9.80 -1.17 8.65
CA GLY A 151 10.87 -2.13 8.94
C GLY A 151 11.13 -2.25 10.44
N ILE A 152 12.17 -3.01 10.78
CA ILE A 152 12.71 -3.08 12.15
C ILE A 152 13.01 -1.67 12.68
N VAL A 153 13.46 -0.76 11.81
CA VAL A 153 13.69 0.66 12.17
C VAL A 153 12.42 1.30 12.72
N ALA A 154 11.27 1.10 12.06
CA ALA A 154 10.00 1.64 12.55
C ALA A 154 9.57 1.03 13.91
N ILE A 155 9.90 -0.25 14.17
CA ILE A 155 9.65 -0.89 15.48
C ILE A 155 10.57 -0.26 16.53
N GLN A 156 11.85 -0.14 16.24
CA GLN A 156 12.83 0.44 17.14
C GLN A 156 12.47 1.88 17.50
N GLU A 157 12.25 2.74 16.50
CA GLU A 157 11.86 4.14 16.68
C GLU A 157 10.60 4.28 17.55
N ARG A 158 9.60 3.43 17.34
CA ARG A 158 8.36 3.46 18.13
C ARG A 158 8.57 3.06 19.58
N LEU A 159 9.42 2.07 19.83
CA LEU A 159 9.77 1.66 21.20
C LEU A 159 10.66 2.70 21.90
N GLU A 160 11.57 3.34 21.16
CA GLU A 160 12.40 4.45 21.65
C GLU A 160 11.51 5.66 22.01
N MET A 161 10.59 6.03 21.13
CA MET A 161 9.60 7.08 21.37
C MET A 161 8.73 6.77 22.60
N LEU A 162 8.30 5.51 22.75
CA LEU A 162 7.54 5.08 23.92
C LEU A 162 8.34 5.29 25.22
N ARG A 163 9.63 4.97 25.24
CA ARG A 163 10.53 5.21 26.36
C ARG A 163 10.78 6.69 26.63
N GLU A 164 10.84 7.50 25.57
CA GLU A 164 11.00 8.95 25.70
C GLU A 164 9.76 9.58 26.37
N ILE A 165 8.57 9.18 25.91
CA ILE A 165 7.29 9.68 26.46
C ILE A 165 7.05 9.16 27.88
N ALA A 166 7.42 7.91 28.16
CA ALA A 166 7.19 7.23 29.43
C ALA A 166 8.45 6.50 29.92
N PRO A 167 9.45 7.21 30.49
CA PRO A 167 10.74 6.63 30.86
C PRO A 167 10.68 5.54 31.92
N SER A 168 9.60 5.51 32.73
CA SER A 168 9.37 4.48 33.75
C SER A 168 8.81 3.16 33.21
N THR A 169 8.48 3.10 31.93
CA THR A 169 7.92 1.89 31.28
C THR A 169 8.89 0.72 31.39
N LYS A 170 8.37 -0.41 31.82
CA LYS A 170 9.10 -1.68 31.91
C LYS A 170 8.40 -2.81 31.17
N ARG A 171 7.07 -2.86 31.18
CA ARG A 171 6.27 -3.95 30.60
C ARG A 171 5.28 -3.40 29.58
N VAL A 172 5.52 -3.72 28.33
CA VAL A 172 4.73 -3.24 27.20
C VAL A 172 3.78 -4.35 26.75
N ALA A 173 2.48 -4.08 26.78
CA ALA A 173 1.49 -4.95 26.19
C ALA A 173 1.59 -4.88 24.64
N PHE A 174 1.68 -6.02 23.98
CA PHE A 174 1.56 -6.14 22.54
C PHE A 174 0.19 -6.72 22.21
N LEU A 175 -0.67 -5.94 21.56
CA LEU A 175 -1.96 -6.45 21.07
C LEU A 175 -1.73 -7.43 19.92
N ARG A 176 -2.15 -8.67 20.09
CA ARG A 176 -2.05 -9.69 19.05
C ARG A 176 -3.42 -10.04 18.49
N ASN A 177 -3.67 -9.70 17.24
CA ASN A 177 -4.81 -10.23 16.50
C ASN A 177 -4.54 -11.70 16.17
N LEU A 178 -5.28 -12.61 16.81
CA LEU A 178 -5.11 -14.06 16.61
C LEU A 178 -5.50 -14.53 15.20
N SER A 179 -6.39 -13.80 14.52
CA SER A 179 -6.76 -14.08 13.14
C SER A 179 -5.67 -13.70 12.14
N ASN A 180 -4.66 -12.94 12.57
CA ASN A 180 -3.56 -12.52 11.69
C ASN A 180 -2.27 -13.29 12.00
N PRO A 181 -1.90 -14.31 11.21
CA PRO A 181 -0.74 -15.16 11.46
C PRO A 181 0.60 -14.38 11.46
N ILE A 182 0.62 -13.20 10.83
CA ILE A 182 1.80 -12.35 10.79
C ILE A 182 2.13 -11.78 12.18
N HIS A 183 1.15 -11.59 13.04
CA HIS A 183 1.36 -11.02 14.37
C HIS A 183 2.26 -11.86 15.27
N GLU A 184 2.34 -13.17 15.07
CA GLU A 184 3.30 -13.99 15.79
C GLU A 184 4.75 -13.63 15.44
N LYS A 185 5.05 -13.50 14.14
CA LYS A 185 6.38 -13.08 13.67
C LYS A 185 6.70 -11.65 14.13
N LEU A 186 5.71 -10.76 14.02
CA LEU A 186 5.86 -9.37 14.44
C LEU A 186 6.11 -9.27 15.95
N PHE A 187 5.39 -10.02 16.78
CA PHE A 187 5.61 -10.06 18.23
C PHE A 187 7.06 -10.46 18.56
N LYS A 188 7.59 -11.52 17.92
CA LYS A 188 8.98 -11.94 18.10
C LYS A 188 9.98 -10.85 17.72
N ALA A 189 9.70 -10.08 16.66
CA ALA A 189 10.54 -8.95 16.26
C ALA A 189 10.49 -7.81 17.29
N VAL A 190 9.30 -7.40 17.71
CA VAL A 190 9.10 -6.35 18.73
C VAL A 190 9.72 -6.76 20.07
N GLN A 191 9.60 -8.04 20.45
CA GLN A 191 10.19 -8.59 21.68
C GLN A 191 11.72 -8.48 21.66
N ARG A 192 12.38 -8.81 20.55
CA ARG A 192 13.83 -8.67 20.40
C ARG A 192 14.29 -7.22 20.55
N GLU A 193 13.60 -6.30 19.86
CA GLU A 193 13.95 -4.87 19.95
C GLU A 193 13.63 -4.30 21.34
N GLY A 194 12.51 -4.71 21.95
CA GLY A 194 12.17 -4.33 23.32
C GLY A 194 13.24 -4.75 24.32
N ALA A 195 13.73 -5.99 24.20
CA ALA A 195 14.78 -6.51 25.08
C ALA A 195 16.08 -5.68 25.00
N ARG A 196 16.47 -5.18 23.82
CA ARG A 196 17.60 -4.25 23.63
C ARG A 196 17.43 -2.94 24.37
N LEU A 197 16.18 -2.52 24.52
CA LEU A 197 15.82 -1.29 25.23
C LEU A 197 15.47 -1.51 26.70
N GLY A 198 15.61 -2.75 27.22
CA GLY A 198 15.24 -3.09 28.58
C GLY A 198 13.72 -3.14 28.84
N LEU A 199 12.92 -3.32 27.80
CA LEU A 199 11.48 -3.46 27.85
C LEU A 199 11.07 -4.93 27.77
N GLU A 200 10.14 -5.33 28.64
CA GLU A 200 9.53 -6.65 28.61
C GLU A 200 8.23 -6.61 27.83
N LEU A 201 8.14 -7.36 26.75
CA LEU A 201 6.93 -7.46 25.92
C LEU A 201 6.00 -8.56 26.45
N ARG A 202 4.73 -8.23 26.64
CA ARG A 202 3.66 -9.13 27.08
C ARG A 202 2.60 -9.22 25.99
N GLU A 203 2.41 -10.43 25.47
CA GLU A 203 1.37 -10.68 24.46
C GLU A 203 -0.02 -10.59 25.11
N VAL A 204 -0.93 -9.85 24.46
CA VAL A 204 -2.34 -9.72 24.83
C VAL A 204 -3.18 -10.10 23.61
N PRO A 205 -3.80 -11.29 23.62
CA PRO A 205 -4.55 -11.79 22.48
C PRO A 205 -5.90 -11.06 22.31
N VAL A 206 -6.27 -10.83 21.04
CA VAL A 206 -7.56 -10.31 20.61
C VAL A 206 -8.01 -11.17 19.43
N LEU A 207 -9.16 -11.77 19.48
CA LEU A 207 -9.74 -12.56 18.40
C LEU A 207 -10.73 -11.72 17.58
N ALA A 208 -11.52 -10.90 18.27
CA ALA A 208 -12.53 -10.04 17.67
C ALA A 208 -12.49 -8.63 18.27
N PRO A 209 -13.06 -7.61 17.59
CA PRO A 209 -13.16 -6.26 18.14
C PRO A 209 -13.81 -6.18 19.52
N ALA A 210 -14.79 -7.05 19.80
CA ALA A 210 -15.46 -7.13 21.09
C ALA A 210 -14.53 -7.49 22.26
N ASP A 211 -13.38 -8.13 21.99
CA ASP A 211 -12.42 -8.52 23.01
C ASP A 211 -11.55 -7.35 23.50
N LEU A 212 -11.57 -6.22 22.81
CA LEU A 212 -10.71 -5.09 23.13
C LEU A 212 -10.91 -4.58 24.55
N ASP A 213 -12.14 -4.54 25.05
CA ASP A 213 -12.42 -4.10 26.40
C ASP A 213 -11.80 -5.06 27.45
N ALA A 214 -11.97 -6.36 27.24
CA ALA A 214 -11.37 -7.38 28.09
C ALA A 214 -9.83 -7.36 28.02
N ALA A 215 -9.27 -7.05 26.86
CA ALA A 215 -7.83 -6.99 26.66
C ALA A 215 -7.15 -5.97 27.59
N PHE A 216 -7.77 -4.80 27.84
CA PHE A 216 -7.23 -3.82 28.78
C PHE A 216 -7.23 -4.33 30.23
N GLY A 217 -8.22 -5.13 30.62
CA GLY A 217 -8.20 -5.83 31.90
C GLY A 217 -7.04 -6.83 32.01
N VAL A 218 -6.79 -7.59 30.94
CA VAL A 218 -5.65 -8.52 30.82
C VAL A 218 -4.32 -7.77 30.90
N MET A 219 -4.18 -6.62 30.25
CA MET A 219 -2.98 -5.78 30.35
C MET A 219 -2.67 -5.41 31.80
N ARG A 220 -3.67 -4.95 32.53
CA ARG A 220 -3.52 -4.59 33.95
C ARG A 220 -3.13 -5.81 34.78
N SER A 221 -3.80 -6.95 34.64
CA SER A 221 -3.49 -8.16 35.39
C SER A 221 -2.08 -8.69 35.13
N LYS A 222 -1.55 -8.48 33.90
CA LYS A 222 -0.17 -8.77 33.54
C LYS A 222 0.82 -7.69 33.99
N GLY A 223 0.35 -6.65 34.68
CA GLY A 223 1.19 -5.55 35.15
C GLY A 223 1.84 -4.75 34.05
N CYS A 224 1.20 -4.67 32.87
CA CYS A 224 1.68 -3.80 31.81
C CYS A 224 1.50 -2.34 32.17
N ASP A 225 2.45 -1.51 31.76
CA ASP A 225 2.50 -0.07 32.01
C ASP A 225 2.53 0.76 30.72
N ALA A 226 2.53 0.10 29.56
CA ALA A 226 2.41 0.73 28.25
C ALA A 226 1.79 -0.24 27.23
N LEU A 227 1.41 0.29 26.04
CA LEU A 227 0.75 -0.44 24.99
C LEU A 227 1.48 -0.25 23.64
N PHE A 228 1.71 -1.35 22.94
CA PHE A 228 2.14 -1.35 21.55
C PHE A 228 1.04 -1.96 20.68
N VAL A 229 0.46 -1.15 19.80
CA VAL A 229 -0.56 -1.56 18.83
C VAL A 229 0.11 -1.78 17.48
N PRO A 230 0.17 -3.01 16.97
CA PRO A 230 0.73 -3.25 15.63
C PRO A 230 -0.18 -2.71 14.54
N GLY A 231 0.40 -2.46 13.35
CA GLY A 231 -0.37 -2.13 12.15
C GLY A 231 -1.22 -3.33 11.72
N ASP A 232 -2.53 -3.18 11.86
CA ASP A 232 -3.52 -4.21 11.54
C ASP A 232 -4.84 -3.55 11.13
N ALA A 233 -5.54 -4.12 10.15
CA ALA A 233 -6.80 -3.57 9.65
C ALA A 233 -7.89 -3.51 10.73
N THR A 234 -7.92 -4.50 11.64
CA THR A 234 -8.86 -4.52 12.77
C THR A 234 -8.55 -3.38 13.73
N PHE A 235 -7.30 -3.23 14.14
CA PHE A 235 -6.91 -2.18 15.09
C PHE A 235 -7.00 -0.78 14.49
N SER A 236 -6.73 -0.63 13.20
CA SER A 236 -6.91 0.65 12.51
C SER A 236 -8.38 1.10 12.49
N ARG A 237 -9.30 0.17 12.30
CA ARG A 237 -10.74 0.44 12.35
C ARG A 237 -11.21 0.79 13.76
N GLU A 238 -10.69 0.11 14.77
CA GLU A 238 -11.02 0.31 16.18
C GLU A 238 -10.15 1.38 16.87
N ARG A 239 -9.43 2.19 16.08
CA ARG A 239 -8.49 3.19 16.59
C ARG A 239 -9.07 4.07 17.69
N ASP A 240 -10.28 4.58 17.49
CA ASP A 240 -10.91 5.51 18.44
C ASP A 240 -11.28 4.82 19.77
N VAL A 241 -11.65 3.53 19.72
CA VAL A 241 -11.89 2.71 20.90
C VAL A 241 -10.57 2.51 21.65
N LEU A 242 -9.51 2.10 20.92
CA LEU A 242 -8.18 1.87 21.49
C LEU A 242 -7.62 3.13 22.17
N VAL A 243 -7.70 4.29 21.50
CA VAL A 243 -7.22 5.56 22.05
C VAL A 243 -7.97 5.93 23.33
N ARG A 244 -9.31 5.88 23.30
CA ARG A 244 -10.11 6.18 24.51
C ARG A 244 -9.79 5.23 25.67
N ARG A 245 -9.62 3.93 25.39
CA ARG A 245 -9.29 2.94 26.43
C ARG A 245 -7.88 3.15 26.96
N ALA A 246 -6.89 3.33 26.09
CA ALA A 246 -5.52 3.63 26.51
C ALA A 246 -5.49 4.85 27.45
N ALA A 247 -6.19 5.93 27.08
CA ALA A 247 -6.30 7.11 27.92
C ALA A 247 -6.99 6.84 29.26
N SER A 248 -8.10 6.08 29.29
CA SER A 248 -8.82 5.75 30.53
C SER A 248 -8.00 4.88 31.49
N PHE A 249 -7.14 4.02 30.96
CA PHE A 249 -6.22 3.17 31.72
C PHE A 249 -4.86 3.84 31.98
N LYS A 250 -4.65 5.05 31.47
CA LYS A 250 -3.37 5.80 31.54
C LYS A 250 -2.19 5.02 30.93
N PHE A 251 -2.44 4.25 29.88
CA PHE A 251 -1.39 3.59 29.13
C PHE A 251 -0.84 4.53 28.04
N PRO A 252 0.45 4.89 28.07
CA PRO A 252 1.13 5.45 26.90
C PRO A 252 1.13 4.43 25.77
N ALA A 253 0.83 4.87 24.54
CA ALA A 253 0.66 4.02 23.38
C ALA A 253 1.19 4.67 22.09
#